data_aec61a584baa744def39a0406b7b7e86
#
_entry.id   aec61a584baa744def39a0406b7b7e86
#
_cell.length_a   1.000
_cell.length_b   1.000
_cell.length_c   1.000
_cell.angle_alpha   90.00
_cell.angle_beta   90.00
_cell.angle_gamma   90.00
#
_symmetry.space_group_name_H-M   'P 1'
#
loop_
_entity.id
_entity.type
_entity.pdbx_description
1 polymer ?
#
loop_
_entity_poly.entity_id
_entity_poly.type
_entity_poly.pdbx_seq_one_letter_code
_entity_poly.pdbx_strand_id
1 'polypeptide(L)'
;MSAPGPDTAPVPAPADVCLILEGTYPYVTGGVSSWIHQLVTALSELRFAIFHISATQGEVHPPRYTMPPNVVSLVDVGIHGGDEPALRGEVTEASAWEVMWRYHEEMKDGRADGLGDLLSQVSPHAGAGPSVHDYIYGKPAWEIVRRLYESRAPDISFLDYFWTWRFTHLPIFRLLHAPVPEAAVYHTVSTGWAGFVAAVTRLRRGRPMLLTEHGIYSRERRMEIDQADWIYVQRQAPMTLSAGPGFFKELWARLFERLSRITYAHADQIVTIFEGNRQAQIRDGADPAKTLVVPNGLDPGPLGALPRTQAGPGEFRIGFVGRVVPIKDVKTFIRAVKIVTNTLPGASAVIAGPGEEDPTYLEECRALAAALGIADRVEFTGRVDVKTIYPRIDVMVLTSISEGLPLVILEAFAAGVPVVSSEVGACRELLEGRLPADRALGASGLVTGLADPAATARAILTLAQDGGLREEMARAARARVSAHYQEADLIRRYREIYADLLRAR
;
A
#
# COMPACT_ATOMS: atom_id res chain seq x y z
N MET A 1 47.49 -25.95 -28.27
CA MET A 1 46.35 -26.21 -27.32
C MET A 1 45.81 -24.86 -26.92
N SER A 2 44.68 -24.46 -27.54
CA SER A 2 43.99 -23.19 -27.25
C SER A 2 43.21 -23.33 -25.97
N ALA A 3 43.30 -22.31 -25.08
CA ALA A 3 42.54 -22.25 -23.85
C ALA A 3 41.03 -22.15 -24.17
N PRO A 4 40.14 -22.77 -23.37
CA PRO A 4 38.70 -22.62 -23.53
C PRO A 4 38.32 -21.18 -23.23
N GLY A 5 37.47 -20.61 -24.11
CA GLY A 5 36.90 -19.30 -23.93
C GLY A 5 35.99 -19.21 -22.67
N PRO A 6 35.70 -18.01 -22.20
CA PRO A 6 34.91 -17.83 -20.99
C PRO A 6 33.52 -18.49 -21.14
N ASP A 7 33.22 -19.37 -20.20
CA ASP A 7 31.93 -20.03 -20.02
C ASP A 7 30.84 -18.93 -19.97
N THR A 8 30.08 -18.80 -21.05
CA THR A 8 28.86 -17.99 -21.04
C THR A 8 27.85 -18.78 -20.20
N ALA A 9 27.68 -18.38 -18.96
CA ALA A 9 26.60 -18.90 -18.14
C ALA A 9 25.28 -18.79 -18.94
N PRO A 10 24.45 -19.83 -18.97
CA PRO A 10 23.21 -19.80 -19.74
C PRO A 10 22.36 -18.62 -19.29
N VAL A 11 21.96 -17.78 -20.24
CA VAL A 11 21.01 -16.67 -20.00
C VAL A 11 19.77 -17.31 -19.36
N PRO A 12 19.38 -16.96 -18.13
CA PRO A 12 18.24 -17.58 -17.49
C PRO A 12 17.00 -17.38 -18.36
N ALA A 13 16.25 -18.46 -18.57
CA ALA A 13 15.02 -18.37 -19.36
C ALA A 13 14.09 -17.29 -18.78
N PRO A 14 13.42 -16.48 -19.65
CA PRO A 14 12.60 -15.35 -19.17
C PRO A 14 11.52 -15.82 -18.18
N ALA A 15 11.24 -15.01 -17.18
CA ALA A 15 10.19 -15.28 -16.21
C ALA A 15 8.79 -15.15 -16.85
N ASP A 16 7.80 -15.81 -16.26
CA ASP A 16 6.41 -15.62 -16.67
C ASP A 16 5.90 -14.25 -16.19
N VAL A 17 6.21 -13.89 -14.94
CA VAL A 17 5.79 -12.65 -14.30
C VAL A 17 7.01 -11.97 -13.66
N CYS A 18 7.18 -10.67 -13.90
CA CYS A 18 8.08 -9.83 -13.14
C CYS A 18 7.28 -8.96 -12.17
N LEU A 19 7.49 -9.19 -10.87
CA LEU A 19 6.94 -8.34 -9.81
C LEU A 19 7.83 -7.11 -9.65
N ILE A 20 7.27 -5.92 -9.82
CA ILE A 20 7.96 -4.64 -9.64
C ILE A 20 7.46 -4.03 -8.33
N LEU A 21 8.36 -3.95 -7.35
CA LEU A 21 8.05 -3.69 -5.95
C LEU A 21 8.86 -2.49 -5.42
N GLU A 22 8.28 -1.73 -4.50
CA GLU A 22 8.91 -0.57 -3.88
C GLU A 22 8.85 -0.72 -2.35
N GLY A 23 10.01 -0.81 -1.68
CA GLY A 23 10.12 -0.79 -0.21
C GLY A 23 9.33 -1.88 0.52
N THR A 24 9.12 -3.05 -0.10
CA THR A 24 8.25 -4.11 0.42
C THR A 24 8.96 -5.47 0.41
N TYR A 25 8.33 -6.50 -0.16
CA TYR A 25 8.86 -7.84 -0.28
C TYR A 25 10.14 -7.89 -1.12
N PRO A 26 11.18 -8.63 -0.73
CA PRO A 26 11.21 -9.56 0.39
C PRO A 26 11.79 -9.00 1.69
N TYR A 27 12.06 -7.71 1.79
CA TYR A 27 12.87 -7.10 2.85
C TYR A 27 12.06 -6.54 4.02
N VAL A 28 10.80 -6.16 3.79
CA VAL A 28 9.93 -5.56 4.81
C VAL A 28 8.76 -6.49 5.11
N THR A 29 8.47 -6.71 6.39
CA THR A 29 7.28 -7.45 6.83
C THR A 29 6.06 -6.52 6.85
N GLY A 30 4.93 -7.00 6.33
CA GLY A 30 3.68 -6.22 6.29
C GLY A 30 2.60 -6.91 5.47
N GLY A 31 1.41 -6.31 5.41
CA GLY A 31 0.26 -6.90 4.72
C GLY A 31 0.53 -7.18 3.25
N VAL A 32 1.07 -6.19 2.51
CA VAL A 32 1.40 -6.33 1.09
C VAL A 32 2.49 -7.37 0.87
N SER A 33 3.56 -7.36 1.68
CA SER A 33 4.65 -8.34 1.57
C SER A 33 4.18 -9.76 1.86
N SER A 34 3.33 -9.95 2.86
CA SER A 34 2.73 -11.25 3.17
C SER A 34 1.82 -11.74 2.05
N TRP A 35 1.03 -10.83 1.48
CA TRP A 35 0.19 -11.11 0.33
C TRP A 35 1.01 -11.54 -0.90
N ILE A 36 2.13 -10.83 -1.21
CA ILE A 36 3.04 -11.19 -2.31
C ILE A 36 3.62 -12.58 -2.07
N HIS A 37 4.12 -12.83 -0.85
CA HIS A 37 4.70 -14.13 -0.50
C HIS A 37 3.70 -15.28 -0.65
N GLN A 38 2.47 -15.07 -0.17
CA GLN A 38 1.35 -16.01 -0.32
C GLN A 38 1.05 -16.28 -1.81
N LEU A 39 0.92 -15.21 -2.61
CA LEU A 39 0.61 -15.31 -4.04
C LEU A 39 1.69 -16.09 -4.80
N VAL A 40 2.96 -15.74 -4.61
CA VAL A 40 4.09 -16.41 -5.28
C VAL A 40 4.21 -17.87 -4.86
N THR A 41 4.03 -18.16 -3.58
CA THR A 41 4.10 -19.53 -3.04
C THR A 41 2.95 -20.40 -3.60
N ALA A 42 1.74 -19.85 -3.66
CA ALA A 42 0.55 -20.59 -4.12
C ALA A 42 0.51 -20.80 -5.64
N LEU A 43 1.19 -19.96 -6.42
CA LEU A 43 1.29 -20.05 -7.89
C LEU A 43 2.63 -20.69 -8.31
N SER A 44 2.96 -21.83 -7.73
CA SER A 44 4.24 -22.53 -7.94
C SER A 44 4.49 -22.97 -9.39
N GLU A 45 3.46 -23.03 -10.22
CA GLU A 45 3.53 -23.30 -11.65
C GLU A 45 4.05 -22.14 -12.50
N LEU A 46 4.07 -20.90 -11.94
CA LEU A 46 4.60 -19.71 -12.60
C LEU A 46 6.01 -19.38 -12.10
N ARG A 47 6.86 -18.91 -12.99
CA ARG A 47 8.20 -18.43 -12.69
C ARG A 47 8.17 -16.94 -12.48
N PHE A 48 8.60 -16.48 -11.29
CA PHE A 48 8.62 -15.09 -10.92
C PHE A 48 10.04 -14.51 -10.96
N ALA A 49 10.19 -13.33 -11.56
CA ALA A 49 11.30 -12.43 -11.30
C ALA A 49 10.83 -11.31 -10.35
N ILE A 50 11.73 -10.82 -9.51
CA ILE A 50 11.45 -9.68 -8.63
C ILE A 50 12.40 -8.55 -9.01
N PHE A 51 11.83 -7.39 -9.28
CA PHE A 51 12.53 -6.12 -9.41
C PHE A 51 12.13 -5.25 -8.22
N HIS A 52 13.05 -5.09 -7.27
CA HIS A 52 12.82 -4.33 -6.05
C HIS A 52 13.47 -2.94 -6.15
N ILE A 53 12.75 -1.93 -5.71
CA ILE A 53 13.21 -0.55 -5.63
C ILE A 53 13.47 -0.21 -4.17
N SER A 54 14.72 0.06 -3.82
CA SER A 54 15.17 0.50 -2.50
C SER A 54 15.41 2.02 -2.46
N ALA A 55 15.39 2.59 -1.27
CA ALA A 55 15.65 4.03 -1.10
C ALA A 55 17.10 4.38 -1.45
N THR A 56 18.06 3.57 -1.02
CA THR A 56 19.49 3.85 -1.15
C THR A 56 20.18 2.73 -1.92
N GLN A 57 21.01 3.08 -2.90
CA GLN A 57 21.78 2.13 -3.66
C GLN A 57 22.91 1.52 -2.81
N GLY A 58 23.06 0.18 -2.88
CA GLY A 58 24.09 -0.56 -2.16
C GLY A 58 23.75 -0.85 -0.69
N GLU A 59 22.59 -0.45 -0.20
CA GLU A 59 22.11 -0.85 1.10
C GLU A 59 21.66 -2.32 1.07
N VAL A 60 22.34 -3.19 1.83
CA VAL A 60 22.02 -4.63 1.86
C VAL A 60 21.02 -4.88 2.97
N HIS A 61 19.82 -5.27 2.61
CA HIS A 61 18.79 -5.70 3.54
C HIS A 61 18.68 -7.23 3.53
N PRO A 62 18.78 -7.94 4.67
CA PRO A 62 18.52 -9.37 4.70
C PRO A 62 17.04 -9.65 4.40
N PRO A 63 16.73 -10.62 3.52
CA PRO A 63 15.36 -11.01 3.28
C PRO A 63 14.65 -11.47 4.56
N ARG A 64 13.42 -11.02 4.74
CA ARG A 64 12.55 -11.40 5.87
C ARG A 64 11.69 -12.64 5.58
N TYR A 65 11.69 -13.09 4.34
CA TYR A 65 10.95 -14.24 3.85
C TYR A 65 11.89 -15.25 3.22
N THR A 66 11.62 -16.55 3.39
CA THR A 66 12.27 -17.60 2.63
C THR A 66 11.76 -17.55 1.20
N MET A 67 12.66 -17.34 0.24
CA MET A 67 12.28 -17.22 -1.16
C MET A 67 11.73 -18.53 -1.70
N PRO A 68 10.53 -18.56 -2.28
CA PRO A 68 9.99 -19.75 -2.93
C PRO A 68 10.84 -20.16 -4.14
N PRO A 69 10.92 -21.46 -4.45
CA PRO A 69 11.83 -21.98 -5.51
C PRO A 69 11.46 -21.52 -6.92
N ASN A 70 10.22 -21.05 -7.14
CA ASN A 70 9.75 -20.49 -8.41
C ASN A 70 10.13 -19.00 -8.58
N VAL A 71 10.78 -18.37 -7.62
CA VAL A 71 11.44 -17.07 -7.79
C VAL A 71 12.80 -17.29 -8.42
N VAL A 72 12.93 -16.95 -9.69
CA VAL A 72 14.10 -17.26 -10.52
C VAL A 72 15.12 -16.12 -10.58
N SER A 73 14.73 -14.90 -10.20
CA SER A 73 15.59 -13.72 -10.25
C SER A 73 15.12 -12.68 -9.23
N LEU A 74 16.10 -11.99 -8.61
CA LEU A 74 15.89 -10.84 -7.73
C LEU A 74 16.91 -9.76 -8.11
N VAL A 75 16.41 -8.61 -8.54
CA VAL A 75 17.21 -7.42 -8.86
C VAL A 75 16.79 -6.30 -7.92
N ASP A 76 17.76 -5.69 -7.23
CA ASP A 76 17.53 -4.53 -6.34
C ASP A 76 18.19 -3.28 -6.92
N VAL A 77 17.43 -2.18 -6.98
CA VAL A 77 17.88 -0.90 -7.54
C VAL A 77 17.57 0.22 -6.56
N GLY A 78 18.62 0.90 -6.07
CA GLY A 78 18.47 2.09 -5.23
C GLY A 78 18.19 3.34 -6.04
N ILE A 79 17.25 4.17 -5.57
CA ILE A 79 16.89 5.43 -6.24
C ILE A 79 17.77 6.60 -5.83
N HIS A 80 18.41 6.54 -4.67
CA HIS A 80 19.36 7.54 -4.16
C HIS A 80 20.70 6.90 -3.81
N GLY A 81 21.75 7.72 -3.65
CA GLY A 81 23.11 7.23 -3.33
C GLY A 81 23.81 6.57 -4.51
N GLY A 82 25.01 6.00 -4.26
CA GLY A 82 25.87 5.37 -5.26
C GLY A 82 26.65 6.33 -6.12
N ASP A 83 27.75 5.83 -6.73
CA ASP A 83 28.55 6.61 -7.67
C ASP A 83 27.75 6.80 -8.96
N GLU A 84 27.58 8.04 -9.38
CA GLU A 84 27.03 8.35 -10.69
C GLU A 84 28.05 7.93 -11.75
N PRO A 85 27.64 7.17 -12.79
CA PRO A 85 28.58 6.74 -13.82
C PRO A 85 29.27 7.96 -14.44
N ALA A 86 30.58 7.85 -14.58
CA ALA A 86 31.42 8.89 -15.16
C ALA A 86 30.86 9.39 -16.51
N LEU A 87 31.02 10.69 -16.75
CA LEU A 87 30.65 11.40 -17.97
C LEU A 87 30.95 10.57 -19.24
N ARG A 88 29.92 10.18 -19.96
CA ARG A 88 30.04 9.85 -21.37
C ARG A 88 29.58 11.08 -22.13
N GLY A 89 30.38 11.55 -23.03
CA GLY A 89 30.34 12.78 -23.80
C GLY A 89 29.01 13.53 -23.90
N GLU A 90 29.08 14.83 -24.07
CA GLU A 90 27.90 15.70 -24.21
C GLU A 90 26.95 15.17 -25.28
N VAL A 91 25.75 14.78 -24.90
CA VAL A 91 24.68 14.52 -25.86
C VAL A 91 24.17 15.86 -26.36
N THR A 92 24.58 16.18 -27.61
CA THR A 92 24.27 17.44 -28.26
C THR A 92 22.96 17.43 -29.07
N GLU A 93 22.20 16.33 -29.06
CA GLU A 93 20.94 16.28 -29.81
C GLU A 93 19.88 17.18 -29.16
N ALA A 94 19.69 18.35 -29.80
CA ALA A 94 18.67 19.33 -29.36
C ALA A 94 17.27 18.73 -29.31
N SER A 95 16.97 17.72 -30.12
CA SER A 95 15.66 17.03 -30.16
C SER A 95 15.30 16.34 -28.87
N ALA A 96 16.22 15.65 -28.19
CA ALA A 96 15.97 14.94 -26.92
C ALA A 96 15.59 15.92 -25.79
N TRP A 97 16.23 17.08 -25.76
CA TRP A 97 15.97 18.12 -24.77
C TRP A 97 14.66 18.86 -25.01
N GLU A 98 14.26 19.03 -26.26
CA GLU A 98 12.98 19.61 -26.63
C GLU A 98 11.82 18.67 -26.25
N VAL A 99 11.98 17.37 -26.47
CA VAL A 99 11.02 16.36 -26.03
C VAL A 99 10.90 16.33 -24.48
N MET A 100 12.04 16.44 -23.78
CA MET A 100 12.03 16.54 -22.32
C MET A 100 11.32 17.80 -21.82
N TRP A 101 11.59 18.95 -22.43
CA TRP A 101 10.89 20.20 -22.10
C TRP A 101 9.38 20.04 -22.31
N ARG A 102 8.96 19.52 -23.46
CA ARG A 102 7.54 19.27 -23.77
C ARG A 102 6.91 18.33 -22.75
N TYR A 103 7.59 17.25 -22.39
CA TYR A 103 7.13 16.34 -21.35
C TYR A 103 6.89 17.05 -20.00
N HIS A 104 7.79 17.94 -19.59
CA HIS A 104 7.58 18.75 -18.38
C HIS A 104 6.38 19.69 -18.48
N GLU A 105 6.11 20.27 -19.65
CA GLU A 105 4.93 21.11 -19.87
C GLU A 105 3.63 20.29 -19.88
N GLU A 106 3.61 19.15 -20.52
CA GLU A 106 2.46 18.23 -20.53
C GLU A 106 2.16 17.68 -19.13
N MET A 107 3.20 17.35 -18.37
CA MET A 107 3.08 16.96 -16.98
C MET A 107 2.46 18.07 -16.10
N LYS A 108 2.62 19.33 -16.46
CA LYS A 108 1.97 20.47 -15.79
C LYS A 108 0.44 20.38 -15.93
N ASP A 109 -0.04 19.99 -17.10
CA ASP A 109 -1.47 19.89 -17.43
C ASP A 109 -2.10 18.54 -17.01
N GLY A 110 -1.32 17.68 -16.33
CA GLY A 110 -1.78 16.37 -15.86
C GLY A 110 -1.95 15.32 -16.96
N ARG A 111 -1.39 15.55 -18.15
CA ARG A 111 -1.39 14.58 -19.25
C ARG A 111 -0.25 13.57 -19.09
N ALA A 112 -0.51 12.33 -19.49
CA ALA A 112 0.45 11.22 -19.43
C ALA A 112 0.94 10.77 -20.82
N ASP A 113 0.46 11.42 -21.87
CA ASP A 113 0.59 10.95 -23.26
C ASP A 113 2.03 11.06 -23.80
N GLY A 114 2.81 12.04 -23.33
CA GLY A 114 4.19 12.29 -23.77
C GLY A 114 5.24 11.30 -23.29
N LEU A 115 4.89 10.32 -22.44
CA LEU A 115 5.86 9.34 -21.93
C LEU A 115 6.43 8.48 -23.06
N GLY A 116 5.64 8.08 -24.04
CA GLY A 116 6.08 7.31 -25.20
C GLY A 116 7.12 8.07 -26.03
N ASP A 117 6.88 9.36 -26.29
CA ASP A 117 7.80 10.22 -27.02
C ASP A 117 9.11 10.40 -26.26
N LEU A 118 9.05 10.62 -24.93
CA LEU A 118 10.23 10.69 -24.08
C LEU A 118 11.06 9.41 -24.17
N LEU A 119 10.41 8.24 -24.07
CA LEU A 119 11.08 6.95 -24.11
C LEU A 119 11.73 6.64 -25.46
N SER A 120 11.20 7.17 -26.57
CA SER A 120 11.79 7.03 -27.88
C SER A 120 13.16 7.73 -28.00
N GLN A 121 13.37 8.79 -27.21
CA GLN A 121 14.61 9.58 -27.15
C GLN A 121 15.58 9.10 -26.04
N VAL A 122 15.07 8.34 -25.07
CA VAL A 122 15.85 7.80 -23.94
C VAL A 122 15.98 6.29 -24.12
N SER A 123 16.90 5.84 -24.98
CA SER A 123 17.14 4.40 -25.20
C SER A 123 18.27 3.89 -24.30
N PRO A 124 18.02 2.85 -23.45
CA PRO A 124 19.09 2.23 -22.66
C PRO A 124 20.06 1.39 -23.50
N HIS A 125 19.69 0.99 -24.74
CA HIS A 125 20.41 -0.03 -25.53
C HIS A 125 21.34 0.50 -26.61
N ALA A 126 21.25 1.78 -26.99
CA ALA A 126 21.92 2.26 -28.18
C ALA A 126 23.12 3.17 -27.93
N GLY A 127 23.46 3.53 -26.72
CA GLY A 127 24.44 4.59 -26.46
C GLY A 127 24.01 5.95 -27.05
N ALA A 128 22.81 6.02 -27.60
CA ALA A 128 22.18 7.21 -28.14
C ALA A 128 21.16 7.71 -27.09
N GLY A 129 21.27 8.97 -26.76
CA GLY A 129 20.41 9.62 -25.74
C GLY A 129 21.17 10.00 -24.46
N PRO A 130 20.62 10.95 -23.69
CA PRO A 130 21.24 11.46 -22.48
C PRO A 130 21.41 10.38 -21.42
N SER A 131 22.57 10.35 -20.76
CA SER A 131 22.81 9.53 -19.56
C SER A 131 22.16 10.14 -18.32
N VAL A 132 22.09 9.38 -17.21
CA VAL A 132 21.62 9.93 -15.91
C VAL A 132 22.44 11.16 -15.52
N HIS A 133 23.76 11.14 -15.79
CA HIS A 133 24.65 12.27 -15.54
C HIS A 133 24.26 13.51 -16.37
N ASP A 134 23.95 13.33 -17.67
CA ASP A 134 23.56 14.45 -18.55
C ASP A 134 22.25 15.10 -18.05
N TYR A 135 21.29 14.30 -17.54
CA TYR A 135 20.05 14.83 -16.97
C TYR A 135 20.23 15.63 -15.68
N ILE A 136 21.27 15.36 -14.92
CA ILE A 136 21.52 16.02 -13.64
C ILE A 136 22.51 17.18 -13.77
N TYR A 137 23.56 17.03 -14.60
CA TYR A 137 24.70 17.97 -14.65
C TYR A 137 24.89 18.62 -16.04
N GLY A 138 24.18 18.14 -17.05
CA GLY A 138 24.28 18.67 -18.40
C GLY A 138 23.80 20.13 -18.54
N LYS A 139 24.45 20.90 -19.39
CA LYS A 139 24.04 22.28 -19.70
C LYS A 139 22.56 22.40 -20.10
N PRO A 140 22.03 21.51 -21.01
CA PRO A 140 20.61 21.56 -21.36
C PRO A 140 19.67 21.26 -20.20
N ALA A 141 20.03 20.33 -19.30
CA ALA A 141 19.26 20.05 -18.10
C ALA A 141 19.19 21.27 -17.17
N TRP A 142 20.31 21.95 -16.98
CA TRP A 142 20.37 23.21 -16.24
C TRP A 142 19.42 24.27 -16.83
N GLU A 143 19.38 24.42 -18.15
CA GLU A 143 18.48 25.37 -18.83
C GLU A 143 17.00 25.00 -18.61
N ILE A 144 16.66 23.73 -18.62
CA ILE A 144 15.31 23.25 -18.29
C ILE A 144 14.95 23.63 -16.83
N VAL A 145 15.83 23.34 -15.87
CA VAL A 145 15.61 23.67 -14.45
C VAL A 145 15.41 25.17 -14.26
N ARG A 146 16.26 26.00 -14.90
CA ARG A 146 16.15 27.45 -14.85
C ARG A 146 14.82 27.97 -15.37
N ARG A 147 14.38 27.50 -16.55
CA ARG A 147 13.07 27.86 -17.14
C ARG A 147 11.91 27.41 -16.27
N LEU A 148 11.97 26.20 -15.73
CA LEU A 148 10.94 25.69 -14.82
C LEU A 148 10.86 26.53 -13.55
N TYR A 149 12.00 26.94 -12.99
CA TYR A 149 12.05 27.82 -11.82
C TYR A 149 11.44 29.20 -12.13
N GLU A 150 11.88 29.85 -13.21
CA GLU A 150 11.39 31.18 -13.61
C GLU A 150 9.87 31.20 -13.88
N SER A 151 9.34 30.10 -14.41
CA SER A 151 7.92 30.01 -14.75
C SER A 151 7.02 29.57 -13.57
N ARG A 152 7.57 28.91 -12.55
CA ARG A 152 6.77 28.24 -11.51
C ARG A 152 7.04 28.69 -10.08
N ALA A 153 8.23 29.18 -9.81
CA ALA A 153 8.70 29.43 -8.45
C ALA A 153 9.61 30.68 -8.32
N PRO A 154 9.33 31.81 -9.01
CA PRO A 154 10.26 32.96 -9.04
C PRO A 154 10.46 33.59 -7.65
N ASP A 155 9.52 33.42 -6.73
CA ASP A 155 9.55 33.98 -5.38
C ASP A 155 10.16 33.03 -4.32
N ILE A 156 10.67 31.87 -4.76
CA ILE A 156 11.26 30.85 -3.87
C ILE A 156 12.77 30.84 -4.05
N SER A 157 13.52 30.41 -3.03
CA SER A 157 14.97 30.20 -3.15
C SER A 157 15.29 29.26 -4.32
N PHE A 158 16.10 29.72 -5.28
CA PHE A 158 16.54 28.88 -6.40
C PHE A 158 17.30 27.64 -5.91
N LEU A 159 18.09 27.77 -4.86
CA LEU A 159 18.87 26.65 -4.31
C LEU A 159 17.95 25.55 -3.76
N ASP A 160 16.90 25.92 -3.02
CA ASP A 160 15.95 24.98 -2.47
C ASP A 160 15.12 24.33 -3.58
N TYR A 161 14.73 25.11 -4.60
CA TYR A 161 14.07 24.59 -5.78
C TYR A 161 14.94 23.59 -6.54
N PHE A 162 16.21 23.92 -6.78
CA PHE A 162 17.17 23.05 -7.48
C PHE A 162 17.34 21.71 -6.77
N TRP A 163 17.57 21.72 -5.45
CA TRP A 163 17.70 20.47 -4.68
C TRP A 163 16.43 19.65 -4.67
N THR A 164 15.28 20.28 -4.52
CA THR A 164 13.99 19.58 -4.58
C THR A 164 13.75 18.97 -5.96
N TRP A 165 14.04 19.73 -7.04
CA TRP A 165 13.97 19.23 -8.39
C TRP A 165 14.90 18.02 -8.58
N ARG A 166 16.14 18.11 -8.12
CA ARG A 166 17.10 17.00 -8.19
C ARG A 166 16.59 15.76 -7.45
N PHE A 167 16.12 15.93 -6.22
CA PHE A 167 15.59 14.81 -5.43
C PHE A 167 14.37 14.15 -6.07
N THR A 168 13.53 14.88 -6.75
CA THR A 168 12.34 14.36 -7.44
C THR A 168 12.66 13.71 -8.78
N HIS A 169 13.67 14.19 -9.50
CA HIS A 169 13.95 13.78 -10.89
C HIS A 169 15.06 12.71 -11.00
N LEU A 170 16.04 12.71 -10.09
CA LEU A 170 17.09 11.69 -10.09
C LEU A 170 16.53 10.25 -10.04
N PRO A 171 15.53 9.93 -9.18
CA PRO A 171 14.88 8.63 -9.22
C PRO A 171 14.27 8.29 -10.58
N ILE A 172 13.59 9.26 -11.22
CA ILE A 172 13.00 9.05 -12.56
C ILE A 172 14.09 8.65 -13.57
N PHE A 173 15.17 9.42 -13.64
CA PHE A 173 16.25 9.16 -14.61
C PHE A 173 16.95 7.83 -14.34
N ARG A 174 17.20 7.46 -13.09
CA ARG A 174 17.77 6.15 -12.73
C ARG A 174 16.85 5.00 -13.13
N LEU A 175 15.57 5.13 -12.83
CA LEU A 175 14.58 4.10 -13.15
C LEU A 175 14.32 3.95 -14.64
N LEU A 176 14.47 5.01 -15.43
CA LEU A 176 14.46 4.93 -16.89
C LEU A 176 15.56 4.02 -17.46
N HIS A 177 16.71 3.91 -16.77
CA HIS A 177 17.84 3.09 -17.20
C HIS A 177 17.96 1.77 -16.41
N ALA A 178 17.01 1.48 -15.54
CA ALA A 178 17.08 0.31 -14.68
C ALA A 178 16.99 -1.02 -15.44
N PRO A 179 17.82 -2.03 -15.08
CA PRO A 179 17.85 -3.33 -15.75
C PRO A 179 16.69 -4.24 -15.29
N VAL A 180 15.48 -3.91 -15.71
CA VAL A 180 14.28 -4.71 -15.37
C VAL A 180 14.41 -6.11 -15.99
N PRO A 181 14.22 -7.22 -15.23
CA PRO A 181 14.25 -8.58 -15.75
C PRO A 181 13.27 -8.80 -16.93
N GLU A 182 13.61 -9.70 -17.84
CA GLU A 182 12.69 -10.08 -18.91
C GLU A 182 11.59 -11.00 -18.39
N ALA A 183 10.35 -10.63 -18.69
CA ALA A 183 9.17 -11.40 -18.35
C ALA A 183 8.06 -11.26 -19.39
N ALA A 184 7.12 -12.17 -19.33
CA ALA A 184 5.96 -12.14 -20.21
C ALA A 184 4.89 -11.16 -19.74
N VAL A 185 4.77 -10.94 -18.41
CA VAL A 185 3.84 -10.00 -17.76
C VAL A 185 4.60 -9.21 -16.71
N TYR A 186 4.30 -7.92 -16.59
CA TYR A 186 4.84 -7.05 -15.54
C TYR A 186 3.74 -6.69 -14.55
N HIS A 187 3.96 -7.00 -13.26
CA HIS A 187 2.99 -6.76 -12.21
C HIS A 187 3.56 -5.85 -11.14
N THR A 188 2.94 -4.71 -10.92
CA THR A 188 3.28 -3.77 -9.86
C THR A 188 2.21 -3.73 -8.77
N VAL A 189 2.62 -3.46 -7.52
CA VAL A 189 1.70 -3.38 -6.37
C VAL A 189 1.51 -1.96 -5.85
N SER A 190 2.06 -0.97 -6.55
CA SER A 190 1.89 0.45 -6.24
C SER A 190 1.92 1.29 -7.50
N THR A 191 1.38 2.50 -7.41
CA THR A 191 1.39 3.50 -8.49
C THR A 191 2.54 4.50 -8.38
N GLY A 192 3.48 4.29 -7.42
CA GLY A 192 4.65 5.12 -7.22
C GLY A 192 5.78 4.83 -8.22
N TRP A 193 6.99 4.69 -7.71
CA TRP A 193 8.16 4.38 -8.52
C TRP A 193 8.04 3.03 -9.23
N ALA A 194 7.47 2.03 -8.53
CA ALA A 194 7.26 0.71 -9.13
C ALA A 194 6.24 0.76 -10.28
N GLY A 195 5.15 1.50 -10.13
CA GLY A 195 4.18 1.73 -11.19
C GLY A 195 4.78 2.45 -12.40
N PHE A 196 5.61 3.45 -12.17
CA PHE A 196 6.34 4.14 -13.23
C PHE A 196 7.25 3.18 -14.02
N VAL A 197 8.05 2.37 -13.34
CA VAL A 197 8.92 1.37 -13.99
C VAL A 197 8.10 0.36 -14.80
N ALA A 198 6.96 -0.09 -14.26
CA ALA A 198 6.06 -1.00 -14.97
C ALA A 198 5.52 -0.37 -16.26
N ALA A 199 5.06 0.89 -16.20
CA ALA A 199 4.56 1.63 -17.37
C ALA A 199 5.66 1.84 -18.43
N VAL A 200 6.87 2.24 -18.01
CA VAL A 200 8.04 2.36 -18.89
C VAL A 200 8.36 1.03 -19.58
N THR A 201 8.36 -0.05 -18.81
CA THR A 201 8.66 -1.40 -19.32
C THR A 201 7.57 -1.88 -20.28
N ARG A 202 6.29 -1.61 -19.96
CA ARG A 202 5.15 -1.86 -20.87
C ARG A 202 5.32 -1.21 -22.22
N LEU A 203 5.67 0.08 -22.23
CA LEU A 203 5.87 0.84 -23.47
C LEU A 203 7.07 0.34 -24.28
N ARG A 204 8.19 0.04 -23.62
CA ARG A 204 9.42 -0.41 -24.31
C ARG A 204 9.33 -1.82 -24.87
N ARG A 205 8.69 -2.74 -24.15
CA ARG A 205 8.67 -4.17 -24.49
C ARG A 205 7.36 -4.65 -25.10
N GLY A 206 6.31 -3.84 -25.08
CA GLY A 206 5.00 -4.22 -25.58
C GLY A 206 4.33 -5.37 -24.80
N ARG A 207 4.78 -5.66 -23.55
CA ARG A 207 4.27 -6.74 -22.74
C ARG A 207 3.17 -6.26 -21.80
N PRO A 208 2.17 -7.10 -21.48
CA PRO A 208 1.07 -6.72 -20.59
C PRO A 208 1.53 -6.26 -19.20
N MET A 209 0.80 -5.28 -18.65
CA MET A 209 1.03 -4.72 -17.32
C MET A 209 -0.20 -4.91 -16.44
N LEU A 210 0.00 -5.50 -15.27
CA LEU A 210 -0.97 -5.63 -14.18
C LEU A 210 -0.60 -4.65 -13.05
N LEU A 211 -1.60 -3.95 -12.53
CA LEU A 211 -1.50 -3.21 -11.28
C LEU A 211 -2.40 -3.87 -10.23
N THR A 212 -1.87 -4.15 -9.03
CA THR A 212 -2.67 -4.43 -7.83
C THR A 212 -2.41 -3.36 -6.79
N GLU A 213 -3.43 -2.62 -6.39
CA GLU A 213 -3.29 -1.53 -5.43
C GLU A 213 -4.13 -1.80 -4.17
N HIS A 214 -3.45 -1.95 -3.02
CA HIS A 214 -4.11 -2.29 -1.75
C HIS A 214 -4.69 -1.06 -1.03
N GLY A 215 -4.00 0.07 -1.09
CA GLY A 215 -4.43 1.40 -0.69
C GLY A 215 -4.27 2.37 -1.86
N ILE A 216 -4.78 3.57 -1.78
CA ILE A 216 -4.55 4.59 -2.82
C ILE A 216 -3.23 5.30 -2.55
N TYR A 217 -2.19 4.87 -3.26
CA TYR A 217 -0.80 5.27 -3.03
C TYR A 217 -0.60 6.79 -3.03
N SER A 218 -1.18 7.51 -3.99
CA SER A 218 -1.09 8.98 -4.06
C SER A 218 -1.64 9.68 -2.81
N ARG A 219 -2.70 9.13 -2.20
CA ARG A 219 -3.31 9.67 -0.98
C ARG A 219 -2.48 9.35 0.25
N GLU A 220 -1.95 8.14 0.34
CA GLU A 220 -1.03 7.73 1.42
C GLU A 220 0.22 8.59 1.41
N ARG A 221 0.82 8.80 0.24
CA ARG A 221 1.97 9.69 0.07
C ARG A 221 1.67 11.14 0.40
N ARG A 222 0.49 11.65 0.04
CA ARG A 222 0.08 13.02 0.43
C ARG A 222 0.01 13.16 1.96
N MET A 223 -0.59 12.21 2.65
CA MET A 223 -0.63 12.23 4.13
C MET A 223 0.77 12.21 4.76
N GLU A 224 1.67 11.35 4.25
CA GLU A 224 3.05 11.29 4.72
C GLU A 224 3.82 12.59 4.44
N ILE A 225 3.65 13.18 3.25
CA ILE A 225 4.27 14.44 2.84
C ILE A 225 3.77 15.60 3.74
N ASP A 226 2.48 15.63 4.04
CA ASP A 226 1.89 16.67 4.88
C ASP A 226 2.46 16.62 6.33
N GLN A 227 2.79 15.41 6.82
CA GLN A 227 3.40 15.18 8.13
C GLN A 227 4.93 15.32 8.13
N ALA A 228 5.58 15.34 6.95
CA ALA A 228 7.04 15.34 6.86
C ALA A 228 7.65 16.69 7.30
N ASP A 229 8.49 16.65 8.31
CA ASP A 229 9.21 17.84 8.83
C ASP A 229 10.49 18.16 8.04
N TRP A 230 11.02 17.17 7.28
CA TRP A 230 12.26 17.32 6.50
C TRP A 230 12.05 18.05 5.16
N ILE A 231 10.80 18.17 4.68
CA ILE A 231 10.49 18.96 3.49
C ILE A 231 10.44 20.43 3.91
N TYR A 232 11.33 21.24 3.33
CA TYR A 232 11.44 22.66 3.64
C TYR A 232 10.11 23.39 3.46
N VAL A 233 9.61 23.94 4.56
CA VAL A 233 8.43 24.82 4.56
C VAL A 233 8.94 26.23 4.68
N GLN A 234 8.83 27.02 3.60
CA GLN A 234 9.15 28.44 3.66
C GLN A 234 8.26 29.09 4.72
N ARG A 235 8.87 29.60 5.81
CA ARG A 235 8.15 30.38 6.82
C ARG A 235 7.69 31.67 6.13
N GLN A 236 6.43 31.73 5.73
CA GLN A 236 5.82 32.97 5.31
C GLN A 236 5.83 33.96 6.48
N ALA A 237 5.94 35.25 6.13
CA ALA A 237 5.91 36.33 7.12
C ALA A 237 4.68 36.20 8.04
N PRO A 238 4.78 36.63 9.33
CA PRO A 238 3.80 36.30 10.39
C PRO A 238 2.35 36.78 10.18
N MET A 239 1.99 37.34 9.05
CA MET A 239 0.69 37.97 8.83
C MET A 239 -0.16 37.39 7.67
N THR A 240 0.18 36.25 7.10
CA THR A 240 -0.68 35.58 6.10
C THR A 240 -1.41 34.38 6.70
N LEU A 241 -2.73 34.50 6.82
CA LEU A 241 -3.69 33.49 7.33
C LEU A 241 -3.91 32.27 6.40
N SER A 242 -3.08 32.05 5.39
CA SER A 242 -3.20 30.89 4.49
C SER A 242 -2.11 29.87 4.80
N ALA A 243 -2.38 28.98 5.76
CA ALA A 243 -1.58 27.76 5.99
C ALA A 243 -1.93 26.69 4.95
N GLY A 244 -1.60 26.94 3.67
CA GLY A 244 -1.57 25.87 2.66
C GLY A 244 -0.30 25.03 2.80
N PRO A 245 -0.27 23.78 2.29
CA PRO A 245 0.96 23.01 2.21
C PRO A 245 2.00 23.84 1.45
N GLY A 246 3.23 23.90 1.97
CA GLY A 246 4.30 24.69 1.34
C GLY A 246 4.54 24.20 -0.09
N PHE A 247 5.02 25.09 -0.97
CA PHE A 247 5.27 24.81 -2.40
C PHE A 247 5.96 23.46 -2.64
N PHE A 248 6.95 23.11 -1.84
CA PHE A 248 7.70 21.87 -2.00
C PHE A 248 6.90 20.62 -1.63
N LYS A 249 6.05 20.69 -0.60
CA LYS A 249 5.13 19.58 -0.25
C LYS A 249 4.14 19.34 -1.41
N GLU A 250 3.60 20.41 -1.98
CA GLU A 250 2.70 20.32 -3.14
C GLU A 250 3.41 19.77 -4.39
N LEU A 251 4.68 20.14 -4.61
CA LEU A 251 5.49 19.62 -5.71
C LEU A 251 5.65 18.08 -5.61
N TRP A 252 5.98 17.59 -4.41
CA TRP A 252 6.09 16.15 -4.13
C TRP A 252 4.74 15.42 -4.28
N ALA A 253 3.68 15.95 -3.73
CA ALA A 253 2.36 15.35 -3.83
C ALA A 253 1.89 15.23 -5.29
N ARG A 254 2.05 16.29 -6.07
CA ARG A 254 1.74 16.29 -7.51
C ARG A 254 2.62 15.32 -8.31
N LEU A 255 3.87 15.11 -7.93
CA LEU A 255 4.70 14.09 -8.56
C LEU A 255 4.06 12.71 -8.43
N PHE A 256 3.69 12.29 -7.21
CA PHE A 256 3.09 10.98 -6.98
C PHE A 256 1.69 10.84 -7.61
N GLU A 257 0.89 11.89 -7.64
CA GLU A 257 -0.37 11.90 -8.39
C GLU A 257 -0.16 11.66 -9.90
N ARG A 258 0.91 12.22 -10.47
CA ARG A 258 1.27 12.04 -11.88
C ARG A 258 1.79 10.64 -12.16
N LEU A 259 2.64 10.09 -11.28
CA LEU A 259 3.10 8.70 -11.40
C LEU A 259 1.90 7.73 -11.35
N SER A 260 0.91 8.01 -10.49
CA SER A 260 -0.33 7.22 -10.42
C SER A 260 -1.11 7.28 -11.73
N ARG A 261 -1.30 8.47 -12.32
CA ARG A 261 -1.99 8.62 -13.61
C ARG A 261 -1.26 7.90 -14.75
N ILE A 262 0.07 8.00 -14.80
CA ILE A 262 0.89 7.26 -15.78
C ILE A 262 0.65 5.75 -15.61
N THR A 263 0.68 5.26 -14.38
CA THR A 263 0.46 3.85 -14.07
C THR A 263 -0.93 3.38 -14.51
N TYR A 264 -1.98 4.14 -14.18
CA TYR A 264 -3.36 3.81 -14.59
C TYR A 264 -3.54 3.84 -16.12
N ALA A 265 -2.95 4.83 -16.81
CA ALA A 265 -3.06 4.96 -18.27
C ALA A 265 -2.47 3.75 -19.00
N HIS A 266 -1.35 3.21 -18.50
CA HIS A 266 -0.61 2.14 -19.19
C HIS A 266 -0.90 0.73 -18.65
N ALA A 267 -1.59 0.56 -17.53
CA ALA A 267 -2.02 -0.75 -17.06
C ALA A 267 -3.05 -1.37 -18.02
N ASP A 268 -2.87 -2.65 -18.35
CA ASP A 268 -3.83 -3.43 -19.14
C ASP A 268 -4.97 -3.95 -18.23
N GLN A 269 -4.65 -4.25 -16.95
CA GLN A 269 -5.61 -4.61 -15.91
C GLN A 269 -5.23 -3.92 -14.60
N ILE A 270 -6.24 -3.40 -13.88
CA ILE A 270 -6.10 -2.72 -12.60
C ILE A 270 -6.94 -3.48 -11.57
N VAL A 271 -6.30 -3.95 -10.51
CA VAL A 271 -6.93 -4.70 -9.42
C VAL A 271 -6.84 -3.89 -8.14
N THR A 272 -7.88 -3.92 -7.36
CA THR A 272 -7.90 -3.41 -5.98
C THR A 272 -8.68 -4.33 -5.08
N ILE A 273 -8.63 -4.10 -3.76
CA ILE A 273 -9.13 -5.04 -2.75
C ILE A 273 -10.56 -4.74 -2.26
N PHE A 274 -11.12 -3.57 -2.56
CA PHE A 274 -12.52 -3.21 -2.23
C PHE A 274 -13.07 -2.12 -3.15
N GLU A 275 -14.40 -2.00 -3.20
CA GLU A 275 -15.07 -1.10 -4.16
C GLU A 275 -14.76 0.38 -3.91
N GLY A 276 -14.63 0.80 -2.65
CA GLY A 276 -14.27 2.17 -2.31
C GLY A 276 -12.94 2.61 -2.94
N ASN A 277 -11.91 1.73 -2.95
CA ASN A 277 -10.65 1.96 -3.66
C ASN A 277 -10.86 2.00 -5.17
N ARG A 278 -11.64 1.07 -5.75
CA ARG A 278 -11.94 1.08 -7.18
C ARG A 278 -12.55 2.40 -7.62
N GLN A 279 -13.51 2.93 -6.86
CA GLN A 279 -14.10 4.23 -7.15
C GLN A 279 -13.08 5.37 -7.01
N ALA A 280 -12.14 5.27 -6.08
CA ALA A 280 -11.05 6.23 -5.95
C ALA A 280 -10.10 6.17 -7.16
N GLN A 281 -9.67 4.99 -7.58
CA GLN A 281 -8.85 4.79 -8.79
C GLN A 281 -9.50 5.41 -10.03
N ILE A 282 -10.80 5.18 -10.23
CA ILE A 282 -11.56 5.76 -11.36
C ILE A 282 -11.57 7.29 -11.29
N ARG A 283 -11.82 7.87 -10.11
CA ARG A 283 -11.76 9.34 -9.94
C ARG A 283 -10.39 9.91 -10.22
N ASP A 284 -9.34 9.15 -9.90
CA ASP A 284 -7.94 9.55 -10.06
C ASP A 284 -7.40 9.26 -11.49
N GLY A 285 -8.24 8.70 -12.40
CA GLY A 285 -7.97 8.56 -13.82
C GLY A 285 -7.86 7.13 -14.35
N ALA A 286 -8.15 6.10 -13.55
CA ALA A 286 -8.20 4.72 -14.04
C ALA A 286 -9.43 4.49 -14.93
N ASP A 287 -9.25 3.74 -16.02
CA ASP A 287 -10.34 3.33 -16.91
C ASP A 287 -11.26 2.33 -16.17
N PRO A 288 -12.56 2.63 -15.99
CA PRO A 288 -13.50 1.71 -15.34
C PRO A 288 -13.54 0.31 -15.96
N ALA A 289 -13.32 0.20 -17.28
CA ALA A 289 -13.36 -1.07 -18.00
C ALA A 289 -12.16 -1.98 -17.66
N LYS A 290 -11.06 -1.40 -17.19
CA LYS A 290 -9.85 -2.11 -16.79
C LYS A 290 -9.80 -2.40 -15.28
N THR A 291 -10.72 -1.84 -14.49
CA THR A 291 -10.70 -1.95 -13.03
C THR A 291 -11.50 -3.14 -12.52
N LEU A 292 -10.93 -3.87 -11.56
CA LEU A 292 -11.51 -5.07 -10.97
C LEU A 292 -11.29 -5.09 -9.45
N VAL A 293 -12.28 -5.58 -8.69
CA VAL A 293 -12.12 -5.83 -7.25
C VAL A 293 -11.85 -7.30 -7.01
N VAL A 294 -10.69 -7.59 -6.43
CA VAL A 294 -10.31 -8.92 -5.90
C VAL A 294 -9.95 -8.73 -4.43
N PRO A 295 -10.86 -9.02 -3.51
CA PRO A 295 -10.62 -8.81 -2.09
C PRO A 295 -9.55 -9.77 -1.57
N ASN A 296 -8.84 -9.35 -0.52
CA ASN A 296 -8.02 -10.27 0.25
C ASN A 296 -8.90 -11.35 0.91
N GLY A 297 -8.35 -12.53 1.06
CA GLY A 297 -9.00 -13.65 1.70
C GLY A 297 -8.11 -14.30 2.75
N LEU A 298 -8.72 -15.18 3.53
CA LEU A 298 -8.02 -16.05 4.46
C LEU A 298 -8.59 -17.48 4.40
N ASP A 299 -7.87 -18.44 4.97
CA ASP A 299 -8.43 -19.77 5.26
C ASP A 299 -9.24 -19.69 6.57
N PRO A 300 -10.58 -19.82 6.52
CA PRO A 300 -11.41 -19.72 7.70
C PRO A 300 -11.31 -20.94 8.63
N GLY A 301 -10.80 -22.10 8.13
CA GLY A 301 -10.78 -23.36 8.84
C GLY A 301 -10.09 -23.31 10.21
N PRO A 302 -8.87 -22.81 10.32
CA PRO A 302 -8.13 -22.77 11.58
C PRO A 302 -8.78 -21.97 12.69
N LEU A 303 -9.48 -20.88 12.38
CA LEU A 303 -10.19 -20.05 13.35
C LEU A 303 -11.63 -20.54 13.60
N GLY A 304 -12.29 -21.05 12.56
CA GLY A 304 -13.66 -21.57 12.63
C GLY A 304 -13.78 -22.86 13.43
N ALA A 305 -12.71 -23.64 13.53
CA ALA A 305 -12.67 -24.87 14.33
C ALA A 305 -12.45 -24.64 15.84
N LEU A 306 -12.12 -23.41 16.25
CA LEU A 306 -11.81 -23.13 17.66
C LEU A 306 -13.09 -23.12 18.50
N PRO A 307 -13.10 -23.83 19.65
CA PRO A 307 -14.21 -23.80 20.58
C PRO A 307 -14.31 -22.43 21.25
N ARG A 308 -15.49 -21.81 21.23
CA ARG A 308 -15.73 -20.56 21.93
C ARG A 308 -15.80 -20.78 23.44
N THR A 309 -15.08 -19.96 24.19
CA THR A 309 -15.19 -19.91 25.64
C THR A 309 -16.42 -19.10 26.01
N GLN A 310 -17.41 -19.71 26.64
CA GLN A 310 -18.60 -19.00 27.08
C GLN A 310 -18.25 -18.01 28.20
N ALA A 311 -18.78 -16.78 28.09
CA ALA A 311 -18.71 -15.83 29.21
C ALA A 311 -19.57 -16.29 30.36
N GLY A 312 -19.14 -16.00 31.59
CA GLY A 312 -19.96 -16.21 32.79
C GLY A 312 -21.21 -15.31 32.77
N PRO A 313 -22.20 -15.61 33.62
CA PRO A 313 -23.38 -14.76 33.75
C PRO A 313 -23.00 -13.30 34.09
N GLY A 314 -23.43 -12.35 33.27
CA GLY A 314 -23.13 -10.93 33.44
C GLY A 314 -21.75 -10.47 32.92
N GLU A 315 -20.91 -11.36 32.43
CA GLU A 315 -19.64 -11.04 31.79
C GLU A 315 -19.84 -10.68 30.29
N PHE A 316 -19.06 -9.73 29.81
CA PHE A 316 -18.99 -9.40 28.39
C PHE A 316 -17.55 -8.99 28.00
N ARG A 317 -16.98 -9.67 27.04
CA ARG A 317 -15.57 -9.55 26.71
C ARG A 317 -15.38 -8.88 25.35
N ILE A 318 -14.71 -7.73 25.37
CA ILE A 318 -14.49 -6.85 24.23
C ILE A 318 -13.04 -7.06 23.76
N GLY A 319 -12.83 -7.36 22.49
CA GLY A 319 -11.50 -7.55 21.90
C GLY A 319 -11.10 -6.42 20.96
N PHE A 320 -9.85 -6.00 21.08
CA PHE A 320 -9.13 -5.26 20.04
C PHE A 320 -7.96 -6.13 19.58
N VAL A 321 -7.82 -6.31 18.25
CA VAL A 321 -6.73 -7.09 17.67
C VAL A 321 -6.01 -6.22 16.65
N GLY A 322 -4.72 -5.94 16.88
CA GLY A 322 -3.91 -5.11 16.00
C GLY A 322 -2.74 -4.44 16.70
N ARG A 323 -1.86 -3.82 15.93
CA ARG A 323 -0.73 -3.03 16.46
C ARG A 323 -1.23 -1.87 17.33
N VAL A 324 -0.52 -1.59 18.43
CA VAL A 324 -0.85 -0.45 19.29
C VAL A 324 -0.09 0.78 18.78
N VAL A 325 -0.68 1.46 17.79
CA VAL A 325 -0.10 2.63 17.11
C VAL A 325 -1.20 3.67 16.84
N PRO A 326 -0.85 4.97 16.66
CA PRO A 326 -1.83 6.06 16.54
C PRO A 326 -2.90 5.85 15.46
N ILE A 327 -2.55 5.30 14.29
CA ILE A 327 -3.51 5.08 13.20
C ILE A 327 -4.61 4.08 13.56
N LYS A 328 -4.39 3.22 14.56
CA LYS A 328 -5.37 2.25 15.06
C LYS A 328 -6.31 2.84 16.12
N ASP A 329 -6.03 4.04 16.60
CA ASP A 329 -6.80 4.82 17.59
C ASP A 329 -7.28 4.00 18.79
N VAL A 330 -6.33 3.31 19.42
CA VAL A 330 -6.59 2.49 20.62
C VAL A 330 -7.14 3.35 21.76
N LYS A 331 -6.87 4.65 21.78
CA LYS A 331 -7.40 5.59 22.77
C LYS A 331 -8.93 5.74 22.67
N THR A 332 -9.49 5.76 21.46
CA THR A 332 -10.95 5.75 21.26
C THR A 332 -11.55 4.43 21.74
N PHE A 333 -10.90 3.29 21.49
CA PHE A 333 -11.31 2.00 22.04
C PHE A 333 -11.37 2.03 23.58
N ILE A 334 -10.31 2.48 24.26
CA ILE A 334 -10.24 2.55 25.73
C ILE A 334 -11.34 3.47 26.29
N ARG A 335 -11.60 4.62 25.66
CA ARG A 335 -12.70 5.51 26.07
C ARG A 335 -14.07 4.85 25.89
N ALA A 336 -14.28 4.11 24.81
CA ALA A 336 -15.51 3.35 24.59
C ALA A 336 -15.69 2.27 25.65
N VAL A 337 -14.63 1.52 25.99
CA VAL A 337 -14.65 0.52 27.07
C VAL A 337 -15.02 1.17 28.41
N LYS A 338 -14.51 2.36 28.72
CA LYS A 338 -14.91 3.08 29.95
C LYS A 338 -16.40 3.36 29.99
N ILE A 339 -17.00 3.79 28.89
CA ILE A 339 -18.45 4.05 28.82
C ILE A 339 -19.21 2.73 29.01
N VAL A 340 -18.77 1.65 28.37
CA VAL A 340 -19.39 0.33 28.49
C VAL A 340 -19.32 -0.18 29.92
N THR A 341 -18.16 -0.12 30.58
CA THR A 341 -17.98 -0.62 31.97
C THR A 341 -18.79 0.16 32.98
N ASN A 342 -19.12 1.43 32.75
CA ASN A 342 -20.02 2.21 33.58
C ASN A 342 -21.48 1.69 33.53
N THR A 343 -21.89 1.11 32.39
CA THR A 343 -23.25 0.59 32.15
C THR A 343 -23.33 -0.91 32.44
N LEU A 344 -22.25 -1.63 32.11
CA LEU A 344 -22.14 -3.09 32.30
C LEU A 344 -20.89 -3.40 33.14
N PRO A 345 -21.02 -3.48 34.50
CA PRO A 345 -19.86 -3.67 35.38
C PRO A 345 -19.07 -4.96 35.18
N GLY A 346 -19.70 -6.00 34.62
CA GLY A 346 -19.03 -7.26 34.25
C GLY A 346 -18.28 -7.23 32.94
N ALA A 347 -18.24 -6.09 32.22
CA ALA A 347 -17.50 -5.96 30.99
C ALA A 347 -15.99 -5.85 31.25
N SER A 348 -15.21 -6.49 30.36
CA SER A 348 -13.75 -6.41 30.32
C SER A 348 -13.27 -6.31 28.88
N ALA A 349 -12.04 -5.87 28.68
CA ALA A 349 -11.46 -5.71 27.36
C ALA A 349 -10.06 -6.33 27.27
N VAL A 350 -9.72 -6.82 26.09
CA VAL A 350 -8.36 -7.26 25.73
C VAL A 350 -7.86 -6.51 24.52
N ILE A 351 -6.64 -5.97 24.61
CA ILE A 351 -5.90 -5.33 23.53
C ILE A 351 -4.75 -6.27 23.16
N ALA A 352 -4.90 -6.96 22.04
CA ALA A 352 -3.98 -7.98 21.55
C ALA A 352 -3.20 -7.49 20.34
N GLY A 353 -1.90 -7.34 20.50
CA GLY A 353 -0.98 -6.98 19.43
C GLY A 353 0.25 -6.23 19.92
N PRO A 354 1.27 -6.14 19.03
CA PRO A 354 2.55 -5.52 19.37
C PRO A 354 2.43 -4.01 19.56
N GLY A 355 3.22 -3.46 20.49
CA GLY A 355 3.36 -2.02 20.74
C GLY A 355 4.80 -1.53 20.59
N GLU A 356 5.71 -2.39 20.11
CA GLU A 356 7.14 -2.08 20.00
C GLU A 356 7.44 -1.04 18.91
N GLU A 357 6.52 -0.85 17.97
CA GLU A 357 6.65 0.13 16.89
C GLU A 357 6.51 1.57 17.43
N ASP A 358 5.66 1.79 18.43
CA ASP A 358 5.50 3.08 19.13
C ASP A 358 5.30 2.86 20.63
N PRO A 359 6.40 2.66 21.39
CA PRO A 359 6.34 2.44 22.82
C PRO A 359 5.72 3.61 23.58
N THR A 360 5.90 4.84 23.10
CA THR A 360 5.33 6.04 23.71
C THR A 360 3.81 6.00 23.65
N TYR A 361 3.25 5.70 22.48
CA TYR A 361 1.80 5.59 22.34
C TYR A 361 1.21 4.44 23.17
N LEU A 362 1.92 3.31 23.28
CA LEU A 362 1.51 2.21 24.17
C LEU A 362 1.41 2.66 25.62
N GLU A 363 2.41 3.37 26.12
CA GLU A 363 2.42 3.89 27.50
C GLU A 363 1.31 4.96 27.71
N GLU A 364 1.05 5.80 26.73
CA GLU A 364 -0.07 6.74 26.76
C GLU A 364 -1.44 6.01 26.83
N CYS A 365 -1.58 4.88 26.12
CA CYS A 365 -2.79 4.05 26.21
C CYS A 365 -2.97 3.42 27.59
N ARG A 366 -1.90 2.92 28.20
CA ARG A 366 -1.92 2.38 29.59
C ARG A 366 -2.26 3.46 30.60
N ALA A 367 -1.60 4.63 30.48
CA ALA A 367 -1.87 5.77 31.33
C ALA A 367 -3.32 6.25 31.21
N LEU A 368 -3.89 6.25 30.01
CA LEU A 368 -5.29 6.59 29.77
C LEU A 368 -6.24 5.61 30.47
N ALA A 369 -6.00 4.30 30.38
CA ALA A 369 -6.81 3.29 31.07
C ALA A 369 -6.76 3.47 32.58
N ALA A 370 -5.58 3.77 33.14
CA ALA A 370 -5.39 4.08 34.56
C ALA A 370 -6.11 5.35 34.99
N ALA A 371 -5.96 6.45 34.22
CA ALA A 371 -6.62 7.73 34.50
C ALA A 371 -8.16 7.64 34.45
N LEU A 372 -8.69 6.74 33.62
CA LEU A 372 -10.13 6.46 33.53
C LEU A 372 -10.60 5.47 34.60
N GLY A 373 -9.71 4.92 35.44
CA GLY A 373 -10.04 3.97 36.50
C GLY A 373 -10.54 2.62 35.98
N ILE A 374 -9.99 2.14 34.85
CA ILE A 374 -10.33 0.84 34.22
C ILE A 374 -9.08 -0.01 33.92
N ALA A 375 -7.96 0.27 34.55
CA ALA A 375 -6.71 -0.48 34.30
C ALA A 375 -6.84 -1.97 34.62
N ASP A 376 -7.68 -2.33 35.62
CA ASP A 376 -8.02 -3.70 36.00
C ASP A 376 -9.00 -4.39 35.05
N ARG A 377 -9.61 -3.65 34.14
CA ARG A 377 -10.59 -4.11 33.15
C ARG A 377 -10.02 -4.22 31.74
N VAL A 378 -8.82 -3.73 31.49
CA VAL A 378 -8.17 -3.70 30.18
C VAL A 378 -6.84 -4.47 30.22
N GLU A 379 -6.83 -5.64 29.61
CA GLU A 379 -5.63 -6.48 29.47
C GLU A 379 -4.85 -6.06 28.19
N PHE A 380 -3.56 -5.74 28.32
CA PHE A 380 -2.63 -5.54 27.21
C PHE A 380 -1.75 -6.78 27.06
N THR A 381 -1.98 -7.62 26.05
CA THR A 381 -1.28 -8.91 25.91
C THR A 381 0.06 -8.81 25.18
N GLY A 382 0.31 -7.71 24.46
CA GLY A 382 1.42 -7.67 23.50
C GLY A 382 1.18 -8.63 22.33
N ARG A 383 2.27 -9.06 21.69
CA ARG A 383 2.23 -10.01 20.57
C ARG A 383 1.82 -11.40 21.04
N VAL A 384 0.70 -11.89 20.56
CA VAL A 384 0.15 -13.22 20.87
C VAL A 384 -0.42 -13.90 19.63
N ASP A 385 -0.60 -15.21 19.68
CA ASP A 385 -1.36 -15.93 18.65
C ASP A 385 -2.85 -15.54 18.77
N VAL A 386 -3.40 -14.98 17.72
CA VAL A 386 -4.80 -14.54 17.65
C VAL A 386 -5.80 -15.69 17.92
N LYS A 387 -5.40 -16.94 17.69
CA LYS A 387 -6.19 -18.13 18.03
C LYS A 387 -6.47 -18.26 19.53
N THR A 388 -5.69 -17.62 20.38
CA THR A 388 -5.92 -17.57 21.83
C THR A 388 -6.85 -16.44 22.23
N ILE A 389 -7.11 -15.48 21.35
CA ILE A 389 -7.91 -14.27 21.62
C ILE A 389 -9.34 -14.44 21.13
N TYR A 390 -9.55 -14.80 19.85
CA TYR A 390 -10.90 -14.87 19.27
C TYR A 390 -11.86 -15.79 20.03
N PRO A 391 -11.45 -16.94 20.60
CA PRO A 391 -12.36 -17.75 21.43
C PRO A 391 -12.84 -17.05 22.70
N ARG A 392 -12.09 -16.08 23.22
CA ARG A 392 -12.32 -15.43 24.52
C ARG A 392 -13.14 -14.15 24.43
N ILE A 393 -13.41 -13.61 23.24
CA ILE A 393 -14.10 -12.32 23.08
C ILE A 393 -15.51 -12.49 22.52
N ASP A 394 -16.43 -11.66 22.94
CA ASP A 394 -17.83 -11.68 22.52
C ASP A 394 -18.09 -10.72 21.37
N VAL A 395 -17.27 -9.67 21.24
CA VAL A 395 -17.26 -8.69 20.14
C VAL A 395 -15.84 -8.25 19.86
N MET A 396 -15.47 -8.11 18.57
CA MET A 396 -14.24 -7.47 18.15
C MET A 396 -14.52 -6.02 17.80
N VAL A 397 -13.63 -5.10 18.21
CA VAL A 397 -13.79 -3.65 17.95
C VAL A 397 -12.58 -3.13 17.21
N LEU A 398 -12.82 -2.41 16.11
CA LEU A 398 -11.80 -1.75 15.31
C LEU A 398 -12.08 -0.24 15.27
N THR A 399 -11.21 0.56 15.90
CA THR A 399 -11.35 2.02 15.99
C THR A 399 -10.42 2.79 15.06
N SER A 400 -9.81 2.11 14.10
CA SER A 400 -8.80 2.68 13.19
C SER A 400 -9.28 3.95 12.50
N ILE A 401 -8.33 4.88 12.27
CA ILE A 401 -8.55 6.12 11.51
C ILE A 401 -8.44 5.84 9.99
N SER A 402 -7.63 4.86 9.59
CA SER A 402 -7.45 4.46 8.20
C SER A 402 -7.18 2.97 8.09
N GLU A 403 -7.80 2.32 7.12
CA GLU A 403 -7.61 0.91 6.75
C GLU A 403 -7.76 0.74 5.23
N GLY A 404 -7.16 -0.31 4.69
CA GLY A 404 -7.54 -0.85 3.38
C GLY A 404 -8.68 -1.88 3.54
N LEU A 405 -8.32 -3.15 3.55
CA LEU A 405 -9.21 -4.26 3.91
C LEU A 405 -8.61 -4.97 5.15
N PRO A 406 -9.13 -4.70 6.35
CA PRO A 406 -8.54 -5.19 7.59
C PRO A 406 -8.79 -6.69 7.77
N LEU A 407 -7.71 -7.49 7.66
CA LEU A 407 -7.78 -8.95 7.80
C LEU A 407 -8.30 -9.40 9.16
N VAL A 408 -8.08 -8.61 10.22
CA VAL A 408 -8.59 -8.89 11.57
C VAL A 408 -10.13 -8.97 11.62
N ILE A 409 -10.84 -8.29 10.71
CA ILE A 409 -12.30 -8.43 10.57
C ILE A 409 -12.62 -9.81 9.98
N LEU A 410 -11.91 -10.25 8.94
CA LEU A 410 -12.10 -11.58 8.36
C LEU A 410 -11.76 -12.69 9.35
N GLU A 411 -10.71 -12.50 10.16
CA GLU A 411 -10.34 -13.42 11.24
C GLU A 411 -11.46 -13.53 12.30
N ALA A 412 -12.00 -12.38 12.73
CA ALA A 412 -13.16 -12.34 13.63
C ALA A 412 -14.37 -13.06 13.04
N PHE A 413 -14.64 -12.84 11.74
CA PHE A 413 -15.72 -13.52 11.01
C PHE A 413 -15.53 -15.03 10.99
N ALA A 414 -14.34 -15.51 10.68
CA ALA A 414 -14.01 -16.94 10.70
C ALA A 414 -14.24 -17.55 12.08
N ALA A 415 -13.86 -16.85 13.15
CA ALA A 415 -14.10 -17.27 14.53
C ALA A 415 -15.57 -17.10 14.96
N GLY A 416 -16.43 -16.48 14.13
CA GLY A 416 -17.82 -16.18 14.46
C GLY A 416 -17.97 -15.13 15.56
N VAL A 417 -17.13 -14.11 15.51
CA VAL A 417 -17.16 -12.95 16.40
C VAL A 417 -17.71 -11.76 15.61
N PRO A 418 -18.85 -11.17 16.01
CA PRO A 418 -19.35 -9.95 15.38
C PRO A 418 -18.42 -8.78 15.64
N VAL A 419 -18.47 -7.77 14.76
CA VAL A 419 -17.52 -6.66 14.76
C VAL A 419 -18.23 -5.33 14.93
N VAL A 420 -17.65 -4.44 15.74
CA VAL A 420 -17.94 -3.00 15.75
C VAL A 420 -16.75 -2.28 15.12
N SER A 421 -16.96 -1.52 14.07
CA SER A 421 -15.86 -0.87 13.36
C SER A 421 -16.16 0.57 13.02
N SER A 422 -15.13 1.44 13.09
CA SER A 422 -15.17 2.75 12.45
C SER A 422 -15.36 2.63 10.94
N GLU A 423 -16.01 3.64 10.33
CA GLU A 423 -16.28 3.67 8.89
C GLU A 423 -15.03 4.08 8.09
N VAL A 424 -14.11 3.12 7.88
CA VAL A 424 -12.87 3.33 7.14
C VAL A 424 -12.61 2.19 6.16
N GLY A 425 -12.00 2.50 5.02
CA GLY A 425 -11.62 1.50 4.02
C GLY A 425 -12.79 0.59 3.63
N ALA A 426 -12.56 -0.71 3.67
CA ALA A 426 -13.55 -1.74 3.36
C ALA A 426 -14.49 -2.08 4.53
N CYS A 427 -14.39 -1.45 5.70
CA CYS A 427 -15.10 -1.90 6.90
C CYS A 427 -16.63 -2.01 6.68
N ARG A 428 -17.26 -0.98 6.08
CA ARG A 428 -18.69 -1.04 5.75
C ARG A 428 -19.03 -2.19 4.78
N GLU A 429 -18.23 -2.38 3.72
CA GLU A 429 -18.42 -3.46 2.75
C GLU A 429 -18.30 -4.84 3.42
N LEU A 430 -17.36 -4.99 4.35
CA LEU A 430 -17.17 -6.22 5.11
C LEU A 430 -18.35 -6.49 6.05
N LEU A 431 -18.85 -5.48 6.77
CA LEU A 431 -19.90 -5.67 7.77
C LEU A 431 -21.30 -5.82 7.16
N GLU A 432 -21.60 -5.06 6.09
CA GLU A 432 -22.94 -4.98 5.51
C GLU A 432 -23.07 -5.78 4.19
N GLY A 433 -21.94 -6.16 3.57
CA GLY A 433 -21.87 -6.84 2.29
C GLY A 433 -21.74 -5.89 1.09
N ARG A 434 -21.00 -6.31 0.07
CA ARG A 434 -20.73 -5.56 -1.15
C ARG A 434 -21.78 -5.80 -2.24
N LEU A 435 -22.00 -7.05 -2.57
CA LEU A 435 -22.92 -7.48 -3.65
C LEU A 435 -24.30 -7.80 -3.08
N PRO A 436 -25.37 -7.80 -3.91
CA PRO A 436 -26.71 -8.17 -3.45
C PRO A 436 -26.78 -9.52 -2.73
N ALA A 437 -26.09 -10.55 -3.27
CA ALA A 437 -26.03 -11.87 -2.66
C ALA A 437 -25.28 -11.86 -1.30
N ASP A 438 -24.26 -11.03 -1.16
CA ASP A 438 -23.52 -10.85 0.07
C ASP A 438 -24.36 -10.10 1.13
N ARG A 439 -25.07 -9.05 0.72
CA ARG A 439 -26.00 -8.30 1.60
C ARG A 439 -27.15 -9.17 2.11
N ALA A 440 -27.58 -10.14 1.32
CA ALA A 440 -28.64 -11.09 1.71
C ALA A 440 -28.23 -11.99 2.90
N LEU A 441 -26.93 -12.10 3.21
CA LEU A 441 -26.45 -12.83 4.39
C LEU A 441 -26.73 -12.09 5.71
N GLY A 442 -27.15 -10.84 5.67
CA GLY A 442 -27.36 -9.98 6.83
C GLY A 442 -26.09 -9.22 7.25
N ALA A 443 -26.22 -8.39 8.28
CA ALA A 443 -25.09 -7.66 8.84
C ALA A 443 -24.21 -8.60 9.71
N SER A 444 -22.89 -8.38 9.65
CA SER A 444 -21.89 -9.13 10.45
C SER A 444 -21.34 -8.28 11.59
N GLY A 445 -21.91 -7.09 11.79
CA GLY A 445 -21.46 -6.15 12.82
C GLY A 445 -22.08 -4.78 12.62
N LEU A 446 -21.59 -3.79 13.38
CA LEU A 446 -22.11 -2.42 13.40
C LEU A 446 -21.01 -1.43 13.02
N VAL A 447 -21.35 -0.45 12.17
CA VAL A 447 -20.46 0.62 11.73
C VAL A 447 -20.66 1.87 12.60
N THR A 448 -19.56 2.53 12.97
CA THR A 448 -19.58 3.76 13.80
C THR A 448 -18.78 4.88 13.12
N GLY A 449 -18.97 6.12 13.58
CA GLY A 449 -18.16 7.25 13.15
C GLY A 449 -16.69 7.12 13.56
N LEU A 450 -15.83 7.88 12.86
CA LEU A 450 -14.40 8.01 13.21
C LEU A 450 -14.23 8.71 14.55
N ALA A 451 -13.29 8.22 15.37
CA ALA A 451 -12.92 8.82 16.65
C ALA A 451 -14.13 9.13 17.56
N ASP A 452 -15.19 8.30 17.49
CA ASP A 452 -16.42 8.45 18.28
C ASP A 452 -16.55 7.34 19.32
N PRO A 453 -15.98 7.52 20.53
CA PRO A 453 -16.06 6.53 21.58
C PRO A 453 -17.49 6.31 22.09
N ALA A 454 -18.38 7.33 21.99
CA ALA A 454 -19.76 7.21 22.44
C ALA A 454 -20.59 6.35 21.48
N ALA A 455 -20.46 6.54 20.16
CA ALA A 455 -21.10 5.67 19.18
C ALA A 455 -20.57 4.23 19.26
N THR A 456 -19.24 4.08 19.41
CA THR A 456 -18.60 2.76 19.59
C THR A 456 -19.14 2.05 20.84
N ALA A 457 -19.24 2.76 21.97
CA ALA A 457 -19.81 2.19 23.19
C ALA A 457 -21.28 1.79 23.05
N ARG A 458 -22.11 2.63 22.40
CA ARG A 458 -23.52 2.28 22.12
C ARG A 458 -23.63 1.01 21.29
N ALA A 459 -22.83 0.87 20.22
CA ALA A 459 -22.80 -0.31 19.37
C ALA A 459 -22.40 -1.56 20.16
N ILE A 460 -21.38 -1.47 21.02
CA ILE A 460 -20.96 -2.56 21.92
C ILE A 460 -22.10 -2.95 22.87
N LEU A 461 -22.75 -1.96 23.51
CA LEU A 461 -23.86 -2.21 24.45
C LEU A 461 -25.07 -2.84 23.74
N THR A 462 -25.39 -2.45 22.52
CA THR A 462 -26.43 -3.10 21.70
C THR A 462 -26.14 -4.59 21.56
N LEU A 463 -24.91 -4.97 21.20
CA LEU A 463 -24.52 -6.37 21.08
C LEU A 463 -24.43 -7.10 22.43
N ALA A 464 -24.11 -6.40 23.49
CA ALA A 464 -24.08 -7.00 24.83
C ALA A 464 -25.47 -7.32 25.35
N GLN A 465 -26.46 -6.46 25.09
CA GLN A 465 -27.82 -6.57 25.56
C GLN A 465 -28.69 -7.51 24.74
N ASP A 466 -28.37 -7.67 23.43
CA ASP A 466 -29.13 -8.53 22.52
C ASP A 466 -28.28 -9.72 22.05
N GLY A 467 -28.40 -10.84 22.77
CA GLY A 467 -27.72 -12.10 22.45
C GLY A 467 -28.20 -12.70 21.11
N GLY A 468 -29.47 -12.52 20.75
CA GLY A 468 -30.04 -13.00 19.51
C GLY A 468 -29.42 -12.28 18.30
N LEU A 469 -29.36 -10.94 18.35
CA LEU A 469 -28.70 -10.13 17.33
C LEU A 469 -27.22 -10.50 17.20
N ARG A 470 -26.53 -10.69 18.33
CA ARG A 470 -25.11 -11.09 18.32
C ARG A 470 -24.89 -12.44 17.63
N GLU A 471 -25.75 -13.43 17.89
CA GLU A 471 -25.69 -14.74 17.23
C GLU A 471 -26.05 -14.67 15.74
N GLU A 472 -27.02 -13.84 15.36
CA GLU A 472 -27.37 -13.61 13.97
C GLU A 472 -26.19 -13.00 13.19
N MET A 473 -25.57 -11.96 13.74
CA MET A 473 -24.37 -11.34 13.16
C MET A 473 -23.19 -12.30 13.10
N ALA A 474 -23.00 -13.15 14.09
CA ALA A 474 -21.95 -14.18 14.07
C ALA A 474 -22.18 -15.23 12.97
N ARG A 475 -23.43 -15.61 12.71
CA ARG A 475 -23.79 -16.52 11.59
C ARG A 475 -23.54 -15.85 10.24
N ALA A 476 -23.98 -14.60 10.07
CA ALA A 476 -23.73 -13.81 8.86
C ALA A 476 -22.23 -13.64 8.60
N ALA A 477 -21.44 -13.38 9.64
CA ALA A 477 -19.98 -13.25 9.56
C ALA A 477 -19.31 -14.53 9.01
N ARG A 478 -19.63 -15.70 9.59
CA ARG A 478 -19.09 -16.98 9.11
C ARG A 478 -19.51 -17.28 7.67
N ALA A 479 -20.78 -17.07 7.34
CA ALA A 479 -21.28 -17.28 6.01
C ALA A 479 -20.57 -16.37 4.98
N ARG A 480 -20.37 -15.10 5.32
CA ARG A 480 -19.72 -14.10 4.47
C ARG A 480 -18.28 -14.44 4.19
N VAL A 481 -17.47 -14.74 5.21
CA VAL A 481 -16.06 -15.09 5.00
C VAL A 481 -15.91 -16.34 4.17
N SER A 482 -16.76 -17.35 4.40
CA SER A 482 -16.75 -18.60 3.66
C SER A 482 -17.23 -18.46 2.20
N ALA A 483 -18.12 -17.50 1.90
CA ALA A 483 -18.66 -17.32 0.56
C ALA A 483 -17.86 -16.32 -0.30
N HIS A 484 -17.19 -15.33 0.31
CA HIS A 484 -16.70 -14.18 -0.44
C HIS A 484 -15.23 -13.80 -0.15
N TYR A 485 -14.60 -14.35 0.91
CA TYR A 485 -13.27 -13.92 1.35
C TYR A 485 -12.34 -15.11 1.64
N GLN A 486 -12.40 -16.14 0.80
CA GLN A 486 -11.48 -17.27 0.92
C GLN A 486 -10.16 -16.99 0.19
N GLU A 487 -9.05 -17.41 0.79
CA GLU A 487 -7.72 -17.37 0.18
C GLU A 487 -7.68 -18.12 -1.16
N ALA A 488 -8.33 -19.29 -1.23
CA ALA A 488 -8.37 -20.07 -2.45
C ALA A 488 -9.02 -19.33 -3.63
N ASP A 489 -10.05 -18.50 -3.37
CA ASP A 489 -10.69 -17.68 -4.39
C ASP A 489 -9.79 -16.54 -4.86
N LEU A 490 -9.07 -15.90 -3.95
CA LEU A 490 -8.04 -14.91 -4.27
C LEU A 490 -6.99 -15.51 -5.23
N ILE A 491 -6.40 -16.64 -4.85
CA ILE A 491 -5.35 -17.31 -5.65
C ILE A 491 -5.90 -17.77 -7.00
N ARG A 492 -7.09 -18.37 -7.04
CA ARG A 492 -7.75 -18.75 -8.29
C ARG A 492 -7.94 -17.54 -9.22
N ARG A 493 -8.39 -16.41 -8.67
CA ARG A 493 -8.62 -15.19 -9.45
C ARG A 493 -7.34 -14.61 -10.04
N TYR A 494 -6.23 -14.58 -9.28
CA TYR A 494 -4.94 -14.15 -9.82
C TYR A 494 -4.37 -15.13 -10.85
N ARG A 495 -4.59 -16.43 -10.68
CA ARG A 495 -4.24 -17.44 -11.70
C ARG A 495 -4.97 -17.18 -13.02
N GLU A 496 -6.26 -16.88 -12.98
CA GLU A 496 -7.06 -16.50 -14.15
C GLU A 496 -6.54 -15.21 -14.80
N ILE A 497 -6.29 -14.15 -14.02
CA ILE A 497 -5.75 -12.87 -14.51
C ILE A 497 -4.40 -13.08 -15.22
N TYR A 498 -3.47 -13.80 -14.59
CA TYR A 498 -2.19 -14.07 -15.22
C TYR A 498 -2.33 -14.92 -16.49
N ALA A 499 -3.20 -15.93 -16.48
CA ALA A 499 -3.45 -16.75 -17.67
C ALA A 499 -4.01 -15.91 -18.83
N ASP A 500 -4.91 -14.96 -18.56
CA ASP A 500 -5.46 -14.06 -19.57
C ASP A 500 -4.38 -13.14 -20.13
N LEU A 501 -3.57 -12.51 -19.27
CA LEU A 501 -2.49 -11.63 -19.70
C LEU A 501 -1.38 -12.37 -20.45
N LEU A 502 -1.06 -13.61 -20.07
CA LEU A 502 -0.09 -14.46 -20.76
C LEU A 502 -0.56 -14.86 -22.17
N ARG A 503 -1.89 -14.98 -22.39
CA ARG A 503 -2.49 -15.26 -23.70
C ARG A 503 -2.59 -14.05 -24.60
N ALA A 504 -2.70 -12.85 -24.06
CA ALA A 504 -2.85 -11.58 -24.77
C ALA A 504 -1.54 -11.09 -25.44
N ARG A 505 -0.57 -11.99 -25.73
CA ARG A 505 0.76 -11.70 -26.31
C ARG A 505 0.69 -11.27 -27.76
#